data_0fe4b1cac0dc585bff13e886f5874dd7
#
_entry.id   0fe4b1cac0dc585bff13e886f5874dd7
#
_cell.length_a   1.000
_cell.length_b   1.000
_cell.length_c   1.000
_cell.angle_alpha   90.00
_cell.angle_beta   90.00
_cell.angle_gamma   90.00
#
_symmetry.space_group_name_H-M   'P 1'
#
loop_
_entity.id
_entity.type
_entity.pdbx_description
1 polymer ?
#
loop_
_entity_poly.entity_id
_entity_poly.type
_entity_poly.pdbx_seq_one_letter_code
_entity_poly.pdbx_strand_id
1 'polypeptide(L)'
;MELIALVIGVIFLLVLIIKFKINTFVSLILTSVLTAILLGMDLTKIATTVEAGIGSQLGELSLVFGFGAMLGRLVADAGGAYVIATTLIDKFGKKRLQMAIMLASFILGIALFFEVGMVLLIPIVFAIAIEADVPILYLGISMAAALSVTHGFLPPHPAPVAIAAILNANDGKVLLFGLVVAIPCAIVAGPMFTKLAQRYAPAAFERKGNLSSLGEIKTFKPSESPSFGLSVLTSLFPVILMAITTIYKMTVDGGATPTKNASLLDQIVALIGDPAIAMLISLMVAMFTMGWGRNRKTSEIMESIENAVKSIAMLLLVIGGGGAFKQVLIDGGVGKEVAKIFIDSNMSPLILGWLVAVVLRVALGSATVAALTAAGIVAPLMAQAGVDPALMVLAIGAGSLAASHVNDAGFWMFREYFDLTVKQTLSIWTVLETVISVVGILIVLLLNMAFH
;
A
#
# COMPACT_ATOMS: atom_id res chain seq x y z
N MET A 1 -12.16 -23.00 -16.43
CA MET A 1 -13.46 -22.35 -16.14
C MET A 1 -13.25 -21.13 -15.22
N GLU A 2 -12.38 -21.24 -14.25
CA GLU A 2 -12.12 -20.26 -13.20
C GLU A 2 -11.60 -18.92 -13.74
N LEU A 3 -10.69 -18.95 -14.72
CA LEU A 3 -10.18 -17.72 -15.37
C LEU A 3 -11.25 -17.00 -16.20
N ILE A 4 -12.18 -17.75 -16.80
CA ILE A 4 -13.31 -17.16 -17.55
C ILE A 4 -14.26 -16.46 -16.56
N ALA A 5 -14.55 -17.09 -15.43
CA ALA A 5 -15.37 -16.50 -14.37
C ALA A 5 -14.75 -15.21 -13.82
N LEU A 6 -13.42 -15.18 -13.60
CA LEU A 6 -12.68 -13.99 -13.21
C LEU A 6 -12.86 -12.87 -14.25
N VAL A 7 -12.63 -13.15 -15.54
CA VAL A 7 -12.72 -12.14 -16.61
C VAL A 7 -14.17 -11.60 -16.72
N ILE A 8 -15.16 -12.46 -16.66
CA ILE A 8 -16.59 -12.06 -16.67
C ILE A 8 -16.88 -11.18 -15.45
N GLY A 9 -16.43 -11.57 -14.25
CA GLY A 9 -16.61 -10.79 -13.03
C GLY A 9 -15.99 -9.39 -13.14
N VAL A 10 -14.75 -9.27 -13.61
CA VAL A 10 -14.08 -7.96 -13.80
C VAL A 10 -14.82 -7.10 -14.84
N ILE A 11 -15.23 -7.66 -15.97
CA ILE A 11 -16.01 -6.94 -16.99
C ILE A 11 -17.34 -6.48 -16.39
N PHE A 12 -18.05 -7.33 -15.66
CA PHE A 12 -19.31 -7.00 -15.00
C PHE A 12 -19.13 -5.85 -14.01
N LEU A 13 -18.10 -5.90 -13.15
CA LEU A 13 -17.77 -4.83 -12.22
C LEU A 13 -17.56 -3.49 -12.93
N LEU A 14 -16.75 -3.49 -13.99
CA LEU A 14 -16.47 -2.29 -14.77
C LEU A 14 -17.73 -1.72 -15.45
N VAL A 15 -18.61 -2.59 -15.96
CA VAL A 15 -19.89 -2.19 -16.55
C VAL A 15 -20.80 -1.56 -15.48
N LEU A 16 -20.91 -2.14 -14.29
CA LEU A 16 -21.71 -1.57 -13.20
C LEU A 16 -21.23 -0.18 -12.80
N ILE A 17 -19.92 0.00 -12.64
CA ILE A 17 -19.36 1.27 -12.16
C ILE A 17 -19.32 2.33 -13.27
N ILE A 18 -18.84 1.99 -14.48
CA ILE A 18 -18.57 2.96 -15.54
C ILE A 18 -19.84 3.32 -16.32
N LYS A 19 -20.61 2.29 -16.73
CA LYS A 19 -21.81 2.49 -17.57
C LYS A 19 -23.05 2.82 -16.73
N PHE A 20 -23.31 2.02 -15.68
CA PHE A 20 -24.49 2.17 -14.85
C PHE A 20 -24.30 3.15 -13.68
N LYS A 21 -23.05 3.53 -13.38
CA LYS A 21 -22.69 4.46 -12.27
C LYS A 21 -23.21 3.99 -10.91
N ILE A 22 -23.30 2.66 -10.73
CA ILE A 22 -23.70 2.06 -9.44
C ILE A 22 -22.58 2.31 -8.43
N ASN A 23 -22.96 2.54 -7.17
CA ASN A 23 -22.01 2.69 -6.07
C ASN A 23 -20.98 1.58 -6.07
N THR A 24 -19.70 1.93 -5.86
CA THR A 24 -18.57 1.00 -5.99
C THR A 24 -18.68 -0.18 -5.02
N PHE A 25 -19.07 0.05 -3.76
CA PHE A 25 -19.24 -1.03 -2.77
C PHE A 25 -20.33 -2.01 -3.22
N VAL A 26 -21.50 -1.50 -3.61
CA VAL A 26 -22.61 -2.33 -4.12
C VAL A 26 -22.17 -3.12 -5.35
N SER A 27 -21.45 -2.50 -6.27
CA SER A 27 -20.94 -3.16 -7.48
C SER A 27 -19.98 -4.30 -7.15
N LEU A 28 -19.08 -4.10 -6.16
CA LEU A 28 -18.15 -5.12 -5.69
C LEU A 28 -18.88 -6.32 -5.07
N ILE A 29 -19.90 -6.09 -4.23
CA ILE A 29 -20.68 -7.16 -3.63
C ILE A 29 -21.46 -7.95 -4.69
N LEU A 30 -22.16 -7.24 -5.60
CA LEU A 30 -22.88 -7.92 -6.71
C LEU A 30 -21.93 -8.75 -7.57
N THR A 31 -20.75 -8.21 -7.87
CA THR A 31 -19.74 -8.93 -8.66
C THR A 31 -19.20 -10.14 -7.90
N SER A 32 -18.96 -10.03 -6.60
CA SER A 32 -18.52 -11.15 -5.76
C SER A 32 -19.52 -12.29 -5.80
N VAL A 33 -20.81 -12.01 -5.61
CA VAL A 33 -21.89 -13.01 -5.68
C VAL A 33 -21.97 -13.64 -7.07
N LEU A 34 -21.97 -12.83 -8.14
CA LEU A 34 -22.02 -13.36 -9.51
C LEU A 34 -20.80 -14.25 -9.80
N THR A 35 -19.61 -13.81 -9.45
CA THR A 35 -18.36 -14.55 -9.68
C THR A 35 -18.35 -15.86 -8.89
N ALA A 36 -18.82 -15.86 -7.64
CA ALA A 36 -18.95 -17.07 -6.83
C ALA A 36 -19.87 -18.13 -7.51
N ILE A 37 -21.00 -17.67 -8.06
CA ILE A 37 -21.92 -18.53 -8.81
C ILE A 37 -21.25 -19.10 -10.07
N LEU A 38 -20.54 -18.27 -10.83
CA LEU A 38 -19.82 -18.68 -12.05
C LEU A 38 -18.68 -19.66 -11.76
N LEU A 39 -18.06 -19.56 -10.57
CA LEU A 39 -17.04 -20.49 -10.07
C LEU A 39 -17.64 -21.81 -9.55
N GLY A 40 -18.98 -21.95 -9.54
CA GLY A 40 -19.66 -23.15 -9.06
C GLY A 40 -19.58 -23.34 -7.54
N MET A 41 -19.41 -22.26 -6.78
CA MET A 41 -19.41 -22.33 -5.33
C MET A 41 -20.79 -22.73 -4.79
N ASP A 42 -20.81 -23.46 -3.68
CA ASP A 42 -22.04 -23.81 -2.97
C ASP A 42 -22.80 -22.52 -2.59
N LEU A 43 -24.05 -22.40 -3.09
CA LEU A 43 -24.88 -21.20 -2.89
C LEU A 43 -25.06 -20.86 -1.40
N THR A 44 -25.09 -21.88 -0.53
CA THR A 44 -25.21 -21.68 0.93
C THR A 44 -23.97 -21.08 1.57
N LYS A 45 -22.81 -21.12 0.89
CA LYS A 45 -21.53 -20.59 1.38
C LYS A 45 -21.18 -19.22 0.80
N ILE A 46 -21.87 -18.76 -0.25
CA ILE A 46 -21.53 -17.49 -0.91
C ILE A 46 -21.58 -16.33 0.08
N ALA A 47 -22.63 -16.21 0.87
CA ALA A 47 -22.78 -15.13 1.84
C ALA A 47 -21.65 -15.15 2.87
N THR A 48 -21.34 -16.30 3.45
CA THR A 48 -20.26 -16.45 4.45
C THR A 48 -18.88 -16.19 3.87
N THR A 49 -18.62 -16.56 2.60
CA THR A 49 -17.37 -16.21 1.90
C THR A 49 -17.24 -14.70 1.69
N VAL A 50 -18.31 -14.04 1.26
CA VAL A 50 -18.35 -12.57 1.09
C VAL A 50 -18.10 -11.87 2.44
N GLU A 51 -18.81 -12.29 3.49
CA GLU A 51 -18.66 -11.76 4.86
C GLU A 51 -17.25 -11.98 5.40
N ALA A 52 -16.66 -13.16 5.20
CA ALA A 52 -15.30 -13.49 5.60
C ALA A 52 -14.27 -12.59 4.88
N GLY A 53 -14.47 -12.34 3.57
CA GLY A 53 -13.63 -11.44 2.79
C GLY A 53 -13.68 -9.99 3.29
N ILE A 54 -14.89 -9.48 3.56
CA ILE A 54 -15.08 -8.15 4.17
C ILE A 54 -14.43 -8.11 5.55
N GLY A 55 -14.72 -9.09 6.41
CA GLY A 55 -14.23 -9.14 7.79
C GLY A 55 -12.70 -9.23 7.87
N SER A 56 -12.07 -10.06 7.04
CA SER A 56 -10.61 -10.18 6.95
C SER A 56 -9.97 -8.85 6.56
N GLN A 57 -10.46 -8.23 5.48
CA GLN A 57 -9.89 -6.99 4.96
C GLN A 57 -10.11 -5.79 5.91
N LEU A 58 -11.32 -5.66 6.47
CA LEU A 58 -11.62 -4.60 7.43
C LEU A 58 -10.98 -4.84 8.80
N GLY A 59 -10.89 -6.08 9.26
CA GLY A 59 -10.21 -6.44 10.50
C GLY A 59 -8.75 -6.02 10.50
N GLU A 60 -8.08 -6.22 9.37
CA GLU A 60 -6.68 -5.82 9.19
C GLU A 60 -6.49 -4.30 9.07
N LEU A 61 -7.37 -3.62 8.33
CA LEU A 61 -7.15 -2.23 7.91
C LEU A 61 -7.96 -1.18 8.70
N SER A 62 -9.12 -1.52 9.28
CA SER A 62 -10.02 -0.51 9.85
C SER A 62 -9.41 0.27 11.02
N LEU A 63 -8.62 -0.39 11.88
CA LEU A 63 -7.94 0.27 12.99
C LEU A 63 -6.86 1.22 12.49
N VAL A 64 -6.05 0.78 11.54
CA VAL A 64 -4.98 1.58 10.96
C VAL A 64 -5.54 2.80 10.23
N PHE A 65 -6.55 2.60 9.38
CA PHE A 65 -7.22 3.70 8.66
C PHE A 65 -7.96 4.64 9.61
N GLY A 66 -8.69 4.09 10.58
CA GLY A 66 -9.42 4.87 11.56
C GLY A 66 -8.50 5.77 12.37
N PHE A 67 -7.52 5.18 13.05
CA PHE A 67 -6.58 5.95 13.88
C PHE A 67 -5.69 6.87 13.04
N GLY A 68 -5.30 6.46 11.81
CA GLY A 68 -4.51 7.29 10.90
C GLY A 68 -5.26 8.53 10.42
N ALA A 69 -6.54 8.39 10.05
CA ALA A 69 -7.37 9.52 9.65
C ALA A 69 -7.61 10.48 10.84
N MET A 70 -7.86 9.95 12.06
CA MET A 70 -8.00 10.75 13.27
C MET A 70 -6.71 11.51 13.59
N LEU A 71 -5.54 10.84 13.55
CA LEU A 71 -4.22 11.45 13.76
C LEU A 71 -3.98 12.57 12.73
N GLY A 72 -4.15 12.27 11.45
CA GLY A 72 -3.95 13.23 10.36
C GLY A 72 -4.86 14.45 10.50
N ARG A 73 -6.12 14.24 10.89
CA ARG A 73 -7.09 15.31 11.13
C ARG A 73 -6.70 16.20 12.31
N LEU A 74 -6.29 15.61 13.44
CA LEU A 74 -5.85 16.38 14.61
C LEU A 74 -4.62 17.25 14.29
N VAL A 75 -3.66 16.70 13.55
CA VAL A 75 -2.46 17.44 13.09
C VAL A 75 -2.86 18.57 12.14
N ALA A 76 -3.78 18.33 11.20
CA ALA A 76 -4.27 19.33 10.27
C ALA A 76 -5.03 20.46 10.97
N ASP A 77 -5.98 20.11 11.85
CA ASP A 77 -6.82 21.06 12.60
C ASP A 77 -6.01 21.92 13.60
N ALA A 78 -4.83 21.45 14.04
CA ALA A 78 -3.90 22.22 14.88
C ALA A 78 -2.93 23.10 14.06
N GLY A 79 -2.94 23.04 12.74
CA GLY A 79 -2.00 23.76 11.87
C GLY A 79 -0.67 23.06 11.65
N GLY A 80 -0.49 21.84 12.19
CA GLY A 80 0.76 21.08 12.06
C GLY A 80 1.10 20.73 10.61
N ALA A 81 0.10 20.29 9.82
CA ALA A 81 0.29 20.01 8.41
C ALA A 81 0.71 21.25 7.61
N TYR A 82 0.13 22.42 7.91
CA TYR A 82 0.48 23.70 7.32
C TYR A 82 1.96 24.07 7.59
N VAL A 83 2.41 23.96 8.86
CA VAL A 83 3.80 24.25 9.22
C VAL A 83 4.80 23.30 8.57
N ILE A 84 4.46 22.00 8.47
CA ILE A 84 5.30 21.04 7.75
C ILE A 84 5.43 21.47 6.28
N ALA A 85 4.29 21.78 5.62
CA ALA A 85 4.26 22.17 4.23
C ALA A 85 5.10 23.43 3.94
N THR A 86 4.84 24.51 4.65
CA THR A 86 5.56 25.79 4.47
C THR A 86 7.06 25.64 4.71
N THR A 87 7.47 24.95 5.79
CA THR A 87 8.90 24.73 6.10
C THR A 87 9.59 23.90 5.01
N LEU A 88 8.94 22.87 4.46
CA LEU A 88 9.52 22.06 3.38
C LEU A 88 9.63 22.86 2.08
N ILE A 89 8.62 23.68 1.74
CA ILE A 89 8.67 24.56 0.58
C ILE A 89 9.81 25.56 0.69
N ASP A 90 9.98 26.18 1.86
CA ASP A 90 11.04 27.14 2.12
C ASP A 90 12.44 26.51 2.01
N LYS A 91 12.63 25.29 2.53
CA LYS A 91 13.92 24.60 2.52
C LYS A 91 14.30 23.98 1.18
N PHE A 92 13.37 23.34 0.49
CA PHE A 92 13.65 22.57 -0.72
C PHE A 92 13.28 23.33 -2.01
N GLY A 93 12.41 24.31 -1.92
CA GLY A 93 11.81 25.01 -3.05
C GLY A 93 10.83 24.12 -3.86
N LYS A 94 9.89 24.73 -4.55
CA LYS A 94 8.84 24.02 -5.31
C LYS A 94 9.37 22.96 -6.30
N LYS A 95 10.52 23.24 -6.94
CA LYS A 95 11.10 22.35 -7.97
C LYS A 95 11.60 21.00 -7.44
N ARG A 96 11.98 20.92 -6.17
CA ARG A 96 12.55 19.71 -5.55
C ARG A 96 11.57 18.97 -4.64
N LEU A 97 10.35 19.49 -4.44
CA LEU A 97 9.36 18.90 -3.55
C LEU A 97 9.02 17.45 -3.94
N GLN A 98 8.88 17.15 -5.24
CA GLN A 98 8.59 15.82 -5.69
C GLN A 98 9.65 14.80 -5.28
N MET A 99 10.94 15.16 -5.44
CA MET A 99 12.06 14.31 -5.02
C MET A 99 12.14 14.19 -3.50
N ALA A 100 11.88 15.28 -2.77
CA ALA A 100 11.87 15.28 -1.31
C ALA A 100 10.76 14.36 -0.77
N ILE A 101 9.56 14.43 -1.32
CA ILE A 101 8.44 13.54 -0.96
C ILE A 101 8.77 12.08 -1.30
N MET A 102 9.30 11.82 -2.50
CA MET A 102 9.71 10.46 -2.89
C MET A 102 10.74 9.88 -1.90
N LEU A 103 11.77 10.64 -1.57
CA LEU A 103 12.81 10.20 -0.64
C LEU A 103 12.26 9.98 0.77
N ALA A 104 11.47 10.91 1.28
CA ALA A 104 10.82 10.78 2.57
C ALA A 104 9.92 9.52 2.60
N SER A 105 9.08 9.34 1.58
CA SER A 105 8.19 8.18 1.47
C SER A 105 8.95 6.86 1.33
N PHE A 106 10.11 6.86 0.65
CA PHE A 106 10.98 5.69 0.54
C PHE A 106 11.56 5.31 1.90
N ILE A 107 12.13 6.28 2.64
CA ILE A 107 12.70 6.03 3.97
C ILE A 107 11.62 5.53 4.95
N LEU A 108 10.45 6.18 4.95
CA LEU A 108 9.33 5.80 5.79
C LEU A 108 8.74 4.46 5.37
N GLY A 109 8.67 4.21 4.07
CA GLY A 109 8.17 2.97 3.49
C GLY A 109 8.99 1.74 3.87
N ILE A 110 10.26 1.84 4.24
CA ILE A 110 11.03 0.71 4.77
C ILE A 110 10.43 0.18 6.08
N ALA A 111 9.88 1.07 6.92
CA ALA A 111 9.30 0.70 8.21
C ALA A 111 7.78 0.51 8.19
N LEU A 112 7.09 0.97 7.14
CA LEU A 112 5.64 1.02 7.05
C LEU A 112 5.12 0.17 5.90
N PHE A 113 4.06 -0.58 6.13
CA PHE A 113 3.29 -1.18 5.03
C PHE A 113 2.73 -0.10 4.11
N PHE A 114 2.50 -0.46 2.85
CA PHE A 114 2.00 0.46 1.83
C PHE A 114 0.76 1.23 2.31
N GLU A 115 -0.24 0.53 2.82
CA GLU A 115 -1.51 1.10 3.26
C GLU A 115 -1.32 2.08 4.43
N VAL A 116 -0.50 1.70 5.41
CA VAL A 116 -0.17 2.55 6.57
C VAL A 116 0.57 3.80 6.12
N GLY A 117 1.57 3.64 5.25
CA GLY A 117 2.33 4.76 4.67
C GLY A 117 1.44 5.73 3.90
N MET A 118 0.52 5.21 3.08
CA MET A 118 -0.47 6.04 2.37
C MET A 118 -1.30 6.88 3.34
N VAL A 119 -1.92 6.25 4.34
CA VAL A 119 -2.80 6.93 5.32
C VAL A 119 -2.06 8.04 6.05
N LEU A 120 -0.83 7.79 6.47
CA LEU A 120 -0.03 8.76 7.23
C LEU A 120 0.49 9.90 6.37
N LEU A 121 0.92 9.62 5.15
CA LEU A 121 1.57 10.63 4.30
C LEU A 121 0.57 11.47 3.50
N ILE A 122 -0.61 10.95 3.18
CA ILE A 122 -1.61 11.68 2.40
C ILE A 122 -1.92 13.08 2.96
N PRO A 123 -2.23 13.26 4.25
CA PRO A 123 -2.51 14.60 4.79
C PRO A 123 -1.34 15.56 4.60
N ILE A 124 -0.12 15.10 4.80
CA ILE A 124 1.11 15.90 4.67
C ILE A 124 1.33 16.26 3.19
N VAL A 125 1.23 15.30 2.30
CA VAL A 125 1.42 15.49 0.85
C VAL A 125 0.38 16.44 0.29
N PHE A 126 -0.88 16.34 0.74
CA PHE A 126 -1.95 17.24 0.33
C PHE A 126 -1.70 18.66 0.81
N ALA A 127 -1.33 18.84 2.08
CA ALA A 127 -0.99 20.16 2.62
C ALA A 127 0.16 20.82 1.83
N ILE A 128 1.22 20.04 1.52
CA ILE A 128 2.36 20.51 0.71
C ILE A 128 1.91 20.88 -0.71
N ALA A 129 1.10 20.05 -1.35
CA ALA A 129 0.64 20.30 -2.72
C ALA A 129 -0.21 21.57 -2.80
N ILE A 130 -1.12 21.77 -1.84
CA ILE A 130 -1.99 22.96 -1.77
C ILE A 130 -1.15 24.23 -1.54
N GLU A 131 -0.26 24.21 -0.55
CA GLU A 131 0.57 25.37 -0.22
C GLU A 131 1.58 25.72 -1.35
N ALA A 132 2.10 24.69 -2.03
CA ALA A 132 3.00 24.89 -3.17
C ALA A 132 2.28 25.28 -4.46
N ASP A 133 0.93 25.20 -4.50
CA ASP A 133 0.11 25.39 -5.69
C ASP A 133 0.54 24.45 -6.83
N VAL A 134 0.64 23.15 -6.50
CA VAL A 134 0.92 22.07 -7.46
C VAL A 134 -0.19 21.02 -7.43
N PRO A 135 -0.44 20.29 -8.53
CA PRO A 135 -1.41 19.21 -8.53
C PRO A 135 -1.08 18.18 -7.43
N ILE A 136 -2.07 17.78 -6.66
CA ILE A 136 -1.89 16.80 -5.55
C ILE A 136 -1.31 15.49 -6.09
N LEU A 137 -1.81 15.03 -7.24
CA LEU A 137 -1.36 13.80 -7.88
C LEU A 137 0.11 13.88 -8.33
N TYR A 138 0.65 15.09 -8.57
CA TYR A 138 2.05 15.30 -8.91
C TYR A 138 3.02 14.82 -7.82
N LEU A 139 2.67 15.07 -6.55
CA LEU A 139 3.42 14.56 -5.40
C LEU A 139 2.98 13.13 -5.04
N GLY A 140 1.69 12.84 -5.17
CA GLY A 140 1.08 11.58 -4.79
C GLY A 140 1.61 10.38 -5.58
N ILE A 141 1.86 10.51 -6.89
CA ILE A 141 2.47 9.45 -7.70
C ILE A 141 3.84 9.08 -7.16
N SER A 142 4.68 10.05 -6.83
CA SER A 142 6.03 9.79 -6.33
C SER A 142 6.03 9.19 -4.92
N MET A 143 5.09 9.61 -4.07
CA MET A 143 4.85 8.99 -2.76
C MET A 143 4.42 7.53 -2.93
N ALA A 144 3.40 7.28 -3.75
CA ALA A 144 2.87 5.94 -3.96
C ALA A 144 3.92 4.99 -4.57
N ALA A 145 4.68 5.45 -5.57
CA ALA A 145 5.77 4.67 -6.16
C ALA A 145 6.81 4.28 -5.11
N ALA A 146 7.22 5.20 -4.24
CA ALA A 146 8.19 4.92 -3.19
C ALA A 146 7.68 3.89 -2.18
N LEU A 147 6.42 4.01 -1.76
CA LEU A 147 5.79 3.05 -0.85
C LEU A 147 5.61 1.66 -1.49
N SER A 148 5.23 1.61 -2.78
CA SER A 148 5.06 0.33 -3.50
C SER A 148 6.38 -0.40 -3.67
N VAL A 149 7.46 0.29 -4.05
CA VAL A 149 8.77 -0.37 -4.24
C VAL A 149 9.34 -0.89 -2.93
N THR A 150 9.17 -0.16 -1.81
CA THR A 150 9.61 -0.63 -0.50
C THR A 150 8.81 -1.85 -0.06
N HIS A 151 7.50 -1.84 -0.26
CA HIS A 151 6.60 -2.94 0.07
C HIS A 151 6.91 -4.22 -0.72
N GLY A 152 7.21 -4.11 -2.00
CA GLY A 152 7.42 -5.27 -2.89
C GLY A 152 8.82 -5.85 -2.86
N PHE A 153 9.86 -5.05 -2.54
CA PHE A 153 11.25 -5.48 -2.69
C PHE A 153 12.04 -5.59 -1.38
N LEU A 154 11.66 -4.86 -0.32
CA LEU A 154 12.55 -4.70 0.81
C LEU A 154 12.09 -5.44 2.07
N PRO A 155 12.93 -6.32 2.67
CA PRO A 155 12.77 -6.62 4.08
C PRO A 155 12.82 -5.34 4.92
N PRO A 156 12.06 -5.23 6.03
CA PRO A 156 11.33 -6.29 6.70
C PRO A 156 9.87 -6.45 6.31
N HIS A 157 9.44 -6.03 5.11
CA HIS A 157 8.06 -6.24 4.68
C HIS A 157 7.69 -7.73 4.64
N PRO A 158 6.43 -8.10 4.98
CA PRO A 158 6.03 -9.49 5.13
C PRO A 158 6.22 -10.34 3.88
N ALA A 159 5.90 -9.83 2.69
CA ALA A 159 6.02 -10.59 1.46
C ALA A 159 7.50 -10.94 1.14
N PRO A 160 8.44 -9.97 1.02
CA PRO A 160 9.86 -10.29 0.82
C PRO A 160 10.44 -11.25 1.85
N VAL A 161 10.14 -11.05 3.16
CA VAL A 161 10.64 -11.92 4.24
C VAL A 161 10.08 -13.34 4.13
N ALA A 162 8.77 -13.48 3.91
CA ALA A 162 8.15 -14.79 3.80
C ALA A 162 8.57 -15.54 2.54
N ILE A 163 8.75 -14.85 1.40
CA ILE A 163 9.31 -15.45 0.18
C ILE A 163 10.76 -15.90 0.44
N ALA A 164 11.58 -15.06 1.09
CA ALA A 164 12.95 -15.39 1.44
C ALA A 164 13.02 -16.66 2.30
N ALA A 165 12.14 -16.80 3.29
CA ALA A 165 12.03 -18.00 4.12
C ALA A 165 11.63 -19.25 3.29
N ILE A 166 10.66 -19.14 2.38
CA ILE A 166 10.23 -20.25 1.51
C ILE A 166 11.36 -20.71 0.58
N LEU A 167 12.14 -19.76 0.04
CA LEU A 167 13.21 -20.02 -0.92
C LEU A 167 14.59 -20.23 -0.27
N ASN A 168 14.69 -20.19 1.06
CA ASN A 168 15.93 -20.23 1.83
C ASN A 168 16.94 -19.14 1.38
N ALA A 169 16.44 -17.94 1.06
CA ALA A 169 17.25 -16.80 0.70
C ALA A 169 17.79 -16.07 1.94
N ASN A 170 18.97 -15.46 1.82
CA ASN A 170 19.51 -14.61 2.88
C ASN A 170 18.86 -13.23 2.86
N ASP A 171 18.18 -12.84 3.96
CA ASP A 171 17.44 -11.56 4.07
C ASP A 171 18.34 -10.34 3.86
N GLY A 172 19.59 -10.37 4.34
CA GLY A 172 20.56 -9.29 4.14
C GLY A 172 20.92 -9.12 2.67
N LYS A 173 21.05 -10.22 1.92
CA LYS A 173 21.29 -10.20 0.47
C LYS A 173 20.06 -9.71 -0.29
N VAL A 174 18.85 -10.14 0.13
CA VAL A 174 17.59 -9.62 -0.41
C VAL A 174 17.48 -8.12 -0.19
N LEU A 175 17.83 -7.61 1.00
CA LEU A 175 17.82 -6.19 1.30
C LEU A 175 18.80 -5.41 0.42
N LEU A 176 20.05 -5.87 0.29
CA LEU A 176 21.06 -5.18 -0.51
C LEU A 176 20.69 -5.14 -2.00
N PHE A 177 20.33 -6.27 -2.59
CA PHE A 177 19.88 -6.31 -3.99
C PHE A 177 18.54 -5.59 -4.15
N GLY A 178 17.66 -5.69 -3.16
CA GLY A 178 16.38 -4.99 -3.12
C GLY A 178 16.56 -3.48 -3.19
N LEU A 179 17.51 -2.89 -2.49
CA LEU A 179 17.83 -1.45 -2.57
C LEU A 179 18.31 -1.07 -3.98
N VAL A 180 19.14 -1.90 -4.60
CA VAL A 180 19.61 -1.68 -5.98
C VAL A 180 18.45 -1.72 -6.98
N VAL A 181 17.42 -2.55 -6.75
CA VAL A 181 16.21 -2.61 -7.59
C VAL A 181 15.25 -1.46 -7.25
N ALA A 182 14.98 -1.24 -5.97
CA ALA A 182 13.94 -0.32 -5.51
C ALA A 182 14.23 1.15 -5.85
N ILE A 183 15.49 1.61 -5.71
CA ILE A 183 15.85 3.01 -5.94
C ILE A 183 15.58 3.43 -7.40
N PRO A 184 16.08 2.72 -8.44
CA PRO A 184 15.74 3.06 -9.82
C PRO A 184 14.25 2.91 -10.14
N CYS A 185 13.58 1.89 -9.60
CA CYS A 185 12.14 1.72 -9.76
C CYS A 185 11.36 2.92 -9.21
N ALA A 186 11.71 3.42 -8.01
CA ALA A 186 11.09 4.61 -7.43
C ALA A 186 11.29 5.86 -8.29
N ILE A 187 12.48 6.05 -8.86
CA ILE A 187 12.78 7.20 -9.74
C ILE A 187 11.99 7.09 -11.04
N VAL A 188 11.96 5.92 -11.67
CA VAL A 188 11.28 5.72 -12.96
C VAL A 188 9.75 5.80 -12.77
N ALA A 189 9.18 5.07 -11.81
CA ALA A 189 7.75 5.05 -11.55
C ALA A 189 7.24 6.30 -10.81
N GLY A 190 8.08 7.02 -10.10
CA GLY A 190 7.73 8.27 -9.45
C GLY A 190 7.89 9.48 -10.39
N PRO A 191 8.99 10.25 -10.28
CA PRO A 191 9.16 11.51 -11.01
C PRO A 191 9.14 11.38 -12.53
N MET A 192 9.72 10.33 -13.11
CA MET A 192 9.75 10.16 -14.56
C MET A 192 8.37 9.78 -15.10
N PHE A 193 7.70 8.83 -14.47
CA PHE A 193 6.34 8.44 -14.83
C PHE A 193 5.34 9.58 -14.63
N THR A 194 5.47 10.39 -13.57
CA THR A 194 4.60 11.56 -13.36
C THR A 194 4.60 12.50 -14.57
N LYS A 195 5.78 12.78 -15.15
CA LYS A 195 5.89 13.61 -16.35
C LYS A 195 5.18 13.00 -17.57
N LEU A 196 5.24 11.69 -17.68
CA LEU A 196 4.54 10.95 -18.74
C LEU A 196 3.02 10.97 -18.50
N ALA A 197 2.58 10.68 -17.28
CA ALA A 197 1.17 10.67 -16.88
C ALA A 197 0.49 12.03 -17.09
N GLN A 198 1.17 13.13 -16.81
CA GLN A 198 0.67 14.49 -17.10
C GLN A 198 0.37 14.72 -18.58
N ARG A 199 1.10 14.05 -19.49
CA ARG A 199 0.88 14.22 -20.95
C ARG A 199 -0.32 13.43 -21.46
N TYR A 200 -0.53 12.19 -20.98
CA TYR A 200 -1.63 11.36 -21.50
C TYR A 200 -2.90 11.37 -20.67
N ALA A 201 -2.83 11.79 -19.41
CA ALA A 201 -3.99 11.88 -18.50
C ALA A 201 -4.07 13.24 -17.78
N PRO A 202 -4.00 14.40 -18.47
CA PRO A 202 -3.93 15.71 -17.84
C PRO A 202 -5.13 15.97 -16.91
N ALA A 203 -6.35 15.55 -17.29
CA ALA A 203 -7.55 15.74 -16.50
C ALA A 203 -7.52 15.05 -15.10
N ALA A 204 -6.63 14.09 -14.88
CA ALA A 204 -6.45 13.49 -13.57
C ALA A 204 -5.67 14.42 -12.63
N PHE A 205 -4.80 15.27 -13.16
CA PHE A 205 -4.03 16.25 -12.39
C PHE A 205 -4.83 17.51 -12.03
N GLU A 206 -6.01 17.71 -12.61
CA GLU A 206 -6.95 18.76 -12.25
C GLU A 206 -7.81 18.38 -11.03
N ARG A 207 -7.74 17.10 -10.58
CA ARG A 207 -8.46 16.61 -9.41
C ARG A 207 -7.90 17.22 -8.14
N LYS A 208 -8.80 17.68 -7.26
CA LYS A 208 -8.42 18.29 -5.98
C LYS A 208 -8.16 17.28 -4.87
N GLY A 209 -8.34 15.98 -5.15
CA GLY A 209 -8.26 14.92 -4.15
C GLY A 209 -9.44 14.95 -3.16
N ASN A 210 -9.51 13.94 -2.33
CA ASN A 210 -10.48 13.87 -1.24
C ASN A 210 -9.97 14.66 -0.04
N LEU A 211 -10.19 15.97 -0.02
CA LEU A 211 -9.74 16.87 1.04
C LEU A 211 -10.55 16.73 2.33
N SER A 212 -11.64 15.97 2.32
CA SER A 212 -12.50 15.78 3.51
C SER A 212 -11.72 15.15 4.69
N SER A 213 -10.70 14.36 4.40
CA SER A 213 -9.80 13.81 5.42
C SER A 213 -8.93 14.86 6.12
N LEU A 214 -8.68 16.00 5.46
CA LEU A 214 -7.93 17.14 6.01
C LEU A 214 -8.82 18.15 6.74
N GLY A 215 -10.15 18.12 6.54
CA GLY A 215 -11.07 19.13 6.99
C GLY A 215 -11.05 20.40 6.13
N GLU A 216 -11.58 21.49 6.69
CA GLU A 216 -11.49 22.80 6.05
C GLU A 216 -10.03 23.26 6.04
N ILE A 217 -9.59 23.74 4.87
CA ILE A 217 -8.26 24.35 4.72
C ILE A 217 -8.29 25.68 5.47
N LYS A 218 -7.71 25.68 6.69
CA LYS A 218 -7.59 26.89 7.51
C LYS A 218 -6.24 27.52 7.25
N THR A 219 -6.23 28.83 7.10
CA THR A 219 -4.99 29.61 7.17
C THR A 219 -4.62 29.82 8.63
N PHE A 220 -3.43 29.41 9.00
CA PHE A 220 -2.96 29.52 10.37
C PHE A 220 -1.96 30.67 10.50
N LYS A 221 -2.07 31.42 11.60
CA LYS A 221 -1.01 32.37 11.97
C LYS A 221 0.18 31.58 12.56
N PRO A 222 1.42 31.99 12.29
CA PRO A 222 2.59 31.30 12.84
C PRO A 222 2.58 31.17 14.37
N SER A 223 2.03 32.18 15.07
CA SER A 223 1.88 32.20 16.54
C SER A 223 0.87 31.18 17.08
N GLU A 224 -0.07 30.75 16.26
CA GLU A 224 -1.16 29.83 16.64
C GLU A 224 -0.84 28.39 16.22
N SER A 225 0.20 28.19 15.43
CA SER A 225 0.62 26.89 14.90
C SER A 225 1.62 26.19 15.84
N PRO A 226 1.66 24.85 15.88
CA PRO A 226 2.70 24.11 16.57
C PRO A 226 4.08 24.34 15.90
N SER A 227 5.18 24.08 16.62
CA SER A 227 6.49 24.11 16.00
C SER A 227 6.65 23.01 14.93
N PHE A 228 7.53 23.22 13.94
CA PHE A 228 7.84 22.23 12.91
C PHE A 228 8.24 20.88 13.51
N GLY A 229 9.16 20.90 14.52
CA GLY A 229 9.63 19.67 15.17
C GLY A 229 8.52 18.90 15.85
N LEU A 230 7.61 19.57 16.58
CA LEU A 230 6.47 18.95 17.24
C LEU A 230 5.47 18.37 16.20
N SER A 231 5.23 19.10 15.11
CA SER A 231 4.34 18.65 14.03
C SER A 231 4.86 17.40 13.35
N VAL A 232 6.16 17.38 13.01
CA VAL A 232 6.81 16.22 12.39
C VAL A 232 6.85 15.04 13.37
N LEU A 233 7.26 15.27 14.62
CA LEU A 233 7.32 14.22 15.64
C LEU A 233 5.95 13.57 15.86
N THR A 234 4.90 14.37 16.01
CA THR A 234 3.53 13.84 16.20
C THR A 234 3.04 13.07 14.97
N SER A 235 3.24 13.62 13.76
CA SER A 235 2.80 12.97 12.52
C SER A 235 3.52 11.66 12.25
N LEU A 236 4.81 11.59 12.58
CA LEU A 236 5.66 10.43 12.32
C LEU A 236 5.83 9.51 13.54
N PHE A 237 5.13 9.79 14.65
CA PHE A 237 5.26 9.00 15.87
C PHE A 237 4.97 7.51 15.66
N PRO A 238 3.95 7.09 14.86
CA PRO A 238 3.72 5.67 14.57
C PRO A 238 4.92 5.05 13.85
N VAL A 239 5.51 5.80 12.91
CA VAL A 239 6.70 5.36 12.17
C VAL A 239 7.87 5.11 13.11
N ILE A 240 8.10 6.05 14.03
CA ILE A 240 9.19 5.96 15.01
C ILE A 240 9.00 4.71 15.88
N LEU A 241 7.80 4.45 16.37
CA LEU A 241 7.49 3.24 17.15
C LEU A 241 7.78 1.98 16.34
N MET A 242 7.23 1.86 15.12
CA MET A 242 7.43 0.69 14.27
C MET A 242 8.89 0.51 13.83
N ALA A 243 9.62 1.59 13.56
CA ALA A 243 11.04 1.53 13.21
C ALA A 243 11.89 1.03 14.39
N ILE A 244 11.67 1.56 15.60
CA ILE A 244 12.39 1.11 16.82
C ILE A 244 12.14 -0.37 17.06
N THR A 245 10.89 -0.83 16.97
CA THR A 245 10.55 -2.24 17.20
C THR A 245 11.10 -3.15 16.10
N THR A 246 11.13 -2.69 14.86
CA THR A 246 11.75 -3.41 13.75
C THR A 246 13.25 -3.57 13.95
N ILE A 247 13.95 -2.48 14.32
CA ILE A 247 15.40 -2.52 14.62
C ILE A 247 15.69 -3.47 15.79
N TYR A 248 14.88 -3.39 16.85
CA TYR A 248 15.00 -4.29 17.99
C TYR A 248 14.88 -5.77 17.56
N LYS A 249 13.83 -6.12 16.82
CA LYS A 249 13.64 -7.50 16.32
C LYS A 249 14.80 -7.98 15.45
N MET A 250 15.32 -7.13 14.57
CA MET A 250 16.46 -7.46 13.72
C MET A 250 17.75 -7.71 14.52
N THR A 251 17.95 -6.99 15.63
CA THR A 251 19.18 -7.09 16.44
C THR A 251 19.13 -8.21 17.47
N VAL A 252 17.96 -8.53 18.02
CA VAL A 252 17.80 -9.54 19.09
C VAL A 252 17.43 -10.92 18.53
N ASP A 253 16.45 -10.97 17.62
CA ASP A 253 15.86 -12.23 17.14
C ASP A 253 16.26 -12.60 15.70
N GLY A 254 17.16 -11.83 15.06
CA GLY A 254 17.47 -12.01 13.63
C GLY A 254 16.25 -11.83 12.72
N GLY A 255 15.21 -11.13 13.19
CA GLY A 255 13.98 -10.87 12.43
C GLY A 255 12.84 -11.90 12.63
N ALA A 256 13.05 -12.92 13.46
CA ALA A 256 12.02 -13.93 13.72
C ALA A 256 10.82 -13.38 14.50
N THR A 257 9.62 -13.95 14.26
CA THR A 257 8.46 -13.69 15.09
C THR A 257 8.66 -14.28 16.49
N PRO A 258 8.21 -13.59 17.57
CA PRO A 258 8.35 -14.09 18.93
C PRO A 258 7.78 -15.50 19.06
N THR A 259 8.56 -16.43 19.61
CA THR A 259 8.11 -17.78 19.92
C THR A 259 7.27 -17.80 21.19
N LYS A 260 6.60 -18.94 21.49
CA LYS A 260 5.82 -19.12 22.74
C LYS A 260 6.62 -18.86 24.03
N ASN A 261 7.94 -18.87 23.98
CA ASN A 261 8.86 -18.62 25.09
C ASN A 261 9.52 -17.22 25.04
N ALA A 262 8.96 -16.28 24.29
CA ALA A 262 9.46 -14.93 24.19
C ALA A 262 9.46 -14.22 25.54
N SER A 263 10.50 -13.44 25.83
CA SER A 263 10.57 -12.65 27.06
C SER A 263 9.41 -11.63 27.14
N LEU A 264 9.10 -11.13 28.32
CA LEU A 264 8.08 -10.08 28.49
C LEU A 264 8.45 -8.84 27.65
N LEU A 265 9.74 -8.52 27.55
CA LEU A 265 10.22 -7.40 26.73
C LEU A 265 9.94 -7.62 25.26
N ASP A 266 10.19 -8.82 24.71
CA ASP A 266 9.91 -9.16 23.32
C ASP A 266 8.40 -9.06 23.02
N GLN A 267 7.55 -9.50 23.95
CA GLN A 267 6.09 -9.39 23.82
C GLN A 267 5.63 -7.93 23.84
N ILE A 268 6.17 -7.08 24.70
CA ILE A 268 5.87 -5.63 24.75
C ILE A 268 6.34 -4.97 23.46
N VAL A 269 7.55 -5.26 23.00
CA VAL A 269 8.09 -4.73 21.75
C VAL A 269 7.23 -5.16 20.56
N ALA A 270 6.82 -6.42 20.50
CA ALA A 270 5.92 -6.91 19.46
C ALA A 270 4.56 -6.19 19.46
N LEU A 271 3.97 -5.97 20.65
CA LEU A 271 2.71 -5.25 20.81
C LEU A 271 2.82 -3.79 20.37
N ILE A 272 3.85 -3.06 20.81
CA ILE A 272 4.05 -1.64 20.46
C ILE A 272 4.36 -1.47 18.97
N GLY A 273 5.01 -2.47 18.36
CA GLY A 273 5.33 -2.48 16.94
C GLY A 273 4.20 -2.94 16.03
N ASP A 274 3.10 -3.43 16.58
CA ASP A 274 1.90 -3.70 15.80
C ASP A 274 1.33 -2.40 15.21
N PRO A 275 1.05 -2.35 13.89
CA PRO A 275 0.61 -1.12 13.23
C PRO A 275 -0.62 -0.47 13.88
N ALA A 276 -1.62 -1.26 14.28
CA ALA A 276 -2.84 -0.73 14.89
C ALA A 276 -2.56 -0.16 16.29
N ILE A 277 -1.74 -0.83 17.08
CA ILE A 277 -1.34 -0.36 18.42
C ILE A 277 -0.43 0.86 18.33
N ALA A 278 0.54 0.87 17.43
CA ALA A 278 1.39 2.03 17.18
C ALA A 278 0.58 3.26 16.78
N MET A 279 -0.45 3.08 15.94
CA MET A 279 -1.37 4.14 15.54
C MET A 279 -2.25 4.62 16.71
N LEU A 280 -2.75 3.71 17.53
CA LEU A 280 -3.53 4.06 18.74
C LEU A 280 -2.69 4.90 19.72
N ILE A 281 -1.46 4.46 20.02
CA ILE A 281 -0.55 5.21 20.90
C ILE A 281 -0.27 6.59 20.30
N SER A 282 -0.05 6.66 18.99
CA SER A 282 0.22 7.91 18.28
C SER A 282 -0.97 8.86 18.27
N LEU A 283 -2.18 8.34 18.16
CA LEU A 283 -3.41 9.11 18.32
C LEU A 283 -3.50 9.73 19.72
N MET A 284 -3.19 8.96 20.78
CA MET A 284 -3.15 9.47 22.15
C MET A 284 -2.10 10.59 22.28
N VAL A 285 -0.91 10.42 21.73
CA VAL A 285 0.13 11.47 21.69
C VAL A 285 -0.38 12.71 20.94
N ALA A 286 -1.08 12.55 19.80
CA ALA A 286 -1.64 13.67 19.06
C ALA A 286 -2.75 14.40 19.83
N MET A 287 -3.60 13.70 20.56
CA MET A 287 -4.59 14.33 21.41
C MET A 287 -3.94 15.24 22.48
N PHE A 288 -2.76 14.85 23.00
CA PHE A 288 -1.99 15.70 23.92
C PHE A 288 -1.29 16.83 23.17
N THR A 289 -0.50 16.55 22.13
CA THR A 289 0.38 17.54 21.49
C THR A 289 -0.37 18.54 20.60
N MET A 290 -1.41 18.09 19.91
CA MET A 290 -2.21 18.87 18.95
C MET A 290 -3.60 19.25 19.48
N GLY A 291 -4.02 18.65 20.60
CA GLY A 291 -5.30 18.91 21.26
C GLY A 291 -5.11 19.68 22.57
N TRP A 292 -5.06 18.99 23.70
CA TRP A 292 -5.01 19.61 25.04
C TRP A 292 -3.78 20.51 25.25
N GLY A 293 -2.61 20.14 24.75
CA GLY A 293 -1.39 20.98 24.80
C GLY A 293 -1.49 22.28 23.98
N ARG A 294 -2.53 22.41 23.16
CA ARG A 294 -2.88 23.61 22.39
C ARG A 294 -4.15 24.30 22.94
N ASN A 295 -4.53 24.03 24.18
CA ASN A 295 -5.69 24.56 24.85
C ASN A 295 -7.03 24.30 24.13
N ARG A 296 -7.10 23.25 23.29
CA ARG A 296 -8.34 22.81 22.66
C ARG A 296 -9.21 22.05 23.68
N LYS A 297 -10.51 22.28 23.65
CA LYS A 297 -11.45 21.55 24.50
C LYS A 297 -11.59 20.10 24.06
N THR A 298 -11.88 19.20 24.99
CA THR A 298 -12.10 17.77 24.67
C THR A 298 -13.23 17.60 23.65
N SER A 299 -14.28 18.41 23.70
CA SER A 299 -15.37 18.38 22.72
C SER A 299 -14.88 18.67 21.28
N GLU A 300 -13.99 19.65 21.09
CA GLU A 300 -13.42 19.98 19.79
C GLU A 300 -12.49 18.89 19.27
N ILE A 301 -11.75 18.23 20.16
CA ILE A 301 -10.89 17.09 19.81
C ILE A 301 -11.78 15.91 19.36
N MET A 302 -12.84 15.59 20.11
CA MET A 302 -13.76 14.50 19.76
C MET A 302 -14.51 14.79 18.46
N GLU A 303 -14.92 16.02 18.21
CA GLU A 303 -15.54 16.43 16.94
C GLU A 303 -14.58 16.23 15.76
N SER A 304 -13.30 16.61 15.91
CA SER A 304 -12.26 16.33 14.88
C SER A 304 -12.14 14.84 14.60
N ILE A 305 -12.11 14.00 15.64
CA ILE A 305 -12.03 12.53 15.54
C ILE A 305 -13.27 11.96 14.82
N GLU A 306 -14.47 12.38 15.22
CA GLU A 306 -15.73 11.92 14.61
C GLU A 306 -15.81 12.29 13.12
N ASN A 307 -15.42 13.53 12.78
CA ASN A 307 -15.39 13.99 11.38
C ASN A 307 -14.36 13.22 10.55
N ALA A 308 -13.22 12.85 11.14
CA ALA A 308 -12.24 11.99 10.47
C ALA A 308 -12.84 10.62 10.10
N VAL A 309 -13.55 9.97 11.03
CA VAL A 309 -14.21 8.67 10.76
C VAL A 309 -15.27 8.80 9.67
N LYS A 310 -16.12 9.83 9.75
CA LYS A 310 -17.14 10.09 8.72
C LYS A 310 -16.53 10.23 7.31
N SER A 311 -15.35 10.87 7.21
CA SER A 311 -14.69 11.11 5.92
C SER A 311 -14.16 9.84 5.26
N ILE A 312 -13.82 8.80 6.03
CA ILE A 312 -13.26 7.54 5.49
C ILE A 312 -14.29 6.40 5.44
N ALA A 313 -15.51 6.60 5.90
CA ALA A 313 -16.50 5.53 6.00
C ALA A 313 -16.76 4.82 4.66
N MET A 314 -16.95 5.59 3.57
CA MET A 314 -17.14 5.01 2.23
C MET A 314 -15.88 4.29 1.74
N LEU A 315 -14.69 4.83 2.02
CA LEU A 315 -13.41 4.18 1.69
C LEU A 315 -13.33 2.80 2.36
N LEU A 316 -13.63 2.69 3.65
CA LEU A 316 -13.63 1.41 4.36
C LEU A 316 -14.60 0.40 3.73
N LEU A 317 -15.83 0.82 3.40
CA LEU A 317 -16.78 -0.06 2.71
C LEU A 317 -16.26 -0.55 1.37
N VAL A 318 -15.66 0.34 0.55
CA VAL A 318 -15.10 -0.05 -0.76
C VAL A 318 -13.94 -1.03 -0.59
N ILE A 319 -13.05 -0.82 0.37
CA ILE A 319 -11.95 -1.72 0.71
C ILE A 319 -12.50 -3.10 1.15
N GLY A 320 -13.52 -3.11 2.03
CA GLY A 320 -14.20 -4.34 2.43
C GLY A 320 -14.82 -5.08 1.24
N GLY A 321 -15.47 -4.35 0.32
CA GLY A 321 -16.02 -4.93 -0.91
C GLY A 321 -14.95 -5.56 -1.82
N GLY A 322 -13.78 -4.91 -1.94
CA GLY A 322 -12.61 -5.48 -2.60
C GLY A 322 -12.14 -6.77 -1.93
N GLY A 323 -12.15 -6.80 -0.58
CA GLY A 323 -11.85 -8.00 0.20
C GLY A 323 -12.83 -9.16 -0.07
N ALA A 324 -14.12 -8.87 -0.20
CA ALA A 324 -15.12 -9.85 -0.60
C ALA A 324 -14.81 -10.49 -1.96
N PHE A 325 -14.52 -9.66 -2.96
CA PHE A 325 -14.19 -10.13 -4.30
C PHE A 325 -12.91 -10.98 -4.29
N LYS A 326 -11.85 -10.50 -3.63
CA LYS A 326 -10.60 -11.26 -3.42
C LYS A 326 -10.86 -12.63 -2.80
N GLN A 327 -11.65 -12.71 -1.72
CA GLN A 327 -11.93 -13.97 -1.03
C GLN A 327 -12.67 -14.98 -1.91
N VAL A 328 -13.64 -14.51 -2.69
CA VAL A 328 -14.35 -15.35 -3.67
C VAL A 328 -13.39 -15.95 -4.70
N LEU A 329 -12.42 -15.18 -5.19
CA LEU A 329 -11.43 -15.67 -6.16
C LEU A 329 -10.48 -16.71 -5.53
N ILE A 330 -10.09 -16.50 -4.26
CA ILE A 330 -9.25 -17.44 -3.52
C ILE A 330 -9.98 -18.76 -3.28
N ASP A 331 -11.18 -18.71 -2.67
CA ASP A 331 -11.97 -19.88 -2.32
C ASP A 331 -12.48 -20.62 -3.57
N GLY A 332 -12.75 -19.89 -4.65
CA GLY A 332 -13.10 -20.42 -5.97
C GLY A 332 -11.94 -21.08 -6.72
N GLY A 333 -10.74 -21.14 -6.14
CA GLY A 333 -9.62 -21.90 -6.67
C GLY A 333 -8.89 -21.27 -7.87
N VAL A 334 -9.12 -19.98 -8.18
CA VAL A 334 -8.48 -19.28 -9.30
C VAL A 334 -6.95 -19.37 -9.24
N GLY A 335 -6.35 -19.24 -8.05
CA GLY A 335 -4.90 -19.36 -7.87
C GLY A 335 -4.36 -20.76 -8.23
N LYS A 336 -5.10 -21.83 -7.90
CA LYS A 336 -4.71 -23.21 -8.24
C LYS A 336 -4.75 -23.45 -9.76
N GLU A 337 -5.71 -22.87 -10.45
CA GLU A 337 -5.83 -23.00 -11.90
C GLU A 337 -4.70 -22.26 -12.63
N VAL A 338 -4.33 -21.07 -12.13
CA VAL A 338 -3.14 -20.34 -12.62
C VAL A 338 -1.88 -21.18 -12.44
N ALA A 339 -1.71 -21.83 -11.28
CA ALA A 339 -0.51 -22.65 -11.01
C ALA A 339 -0.31 -23.77 -12.04
N LYS A 340 -1.38 -24.45 -12.47
CA LYS A 340 -1.33 -25.54 -13.47
C LYS A 340 -0.72 -25.11 -14.82
N ILE A 341 -0.89 -23.83 -15.21
CA ILE A 341 -0.42 -23.33 -16.50
C ILE A 341 1.12 -23.34 -16.59
N PHE A 342 1.80 -23.26 -15.45
CA PHE A 342 3.25 -23.05 -15.39
C PHE A 342 4.08 -24.27 -14.98
N ILE A 343 3.47 -25.39 -14.59
CA ILE A 343 4.17 -26.58 -14.05
C ILE A 343 5.18 -27.18 -15.03
N ASP A 344 4.92 -27.12 -16.35
CA ASP A 344 5.74 -27.72 -17.41
C ASP A 344 6.48 -26.70 -18.28
N SER A 345 6.78 -25.50 -17.71
CA SER A 345 7.38 -24.41 -18.48
C SER A 345 8.90 -24.53 -18.56
N ASN A 346 9.47 -24.44 -19.77
CA ASN A 346 10.93 -24.38 -20.04
C ASN A 346 11.49 -22.95 -20.02
N MET A 347 10.83 -22.00 -19.33
CA MET A 347 11.25 -20.61 -19.26
C MET A 347 12.43 -20.41 -18.31
N SER A 348 13.17 -19.29 -18.49
CA SER A 348 14.16 -18.85 -17.47
C SER A 348 13.49 -18.76 -16.10
N PRO A 349 14.12 -19.35 -15.05
CA PRO A 349 13.48 -19.41 -13.73
C PRO A 349 13.07 -18.05 -13.16
N LEU A 350 13.88 -17.00 -13.34
CA LEU A 350 13.55 -15.63 -12.89
C LEU A 350 12.33 -15.05 -13.62
N ILE A 351 12.27 -15.25 -14.96
CA ILE A 351 11.12 -14.81 -15.76
C ILE A 351 9.89 -15.62 -15.38
N LEU A 352 10.03 -16.92 -15.16
CA LEU A 352 8.95 -17.77 -14.71
C LEU A 352 8.38 -17.29 -13.35
N GLY A 353 9.25 -17.10 -12.37
CA GLY A 353 8.84 -16.60 -11.03
C GLY A 353 8.12 -15.25 -11.11
N TRP A 354 8.66 -14.33 -11.91
CA TRP A 354 8.03 -13.04 -12.17
C TRP A 354 6.66 -13.19 -12.84
N LEU A 355 6.56 -13.99 -13.92
CA LEU A 355 5.33 -14.14 -14.70
C LEU A 355 4.24 -14.85 -13.91
N VAL A 356 4.58 -15.89 -13.14
CA VAL A 356 3.64 -16.55 -12.22
C VAL A 356 3.08 -15.54 -11.22
N ALA A 357 3.94 -14.72 -10.62
CA ALA A 357 3.51 -13.68 -9.69
C ALA A 357 2.62 -12.62 -10.37
N VAL A 358 2.95 -12.18 -11.61
CA VAL A 358 2.12 -11.26 -12.40
C VAL A 358 0.72 -11.82 -12.63
N VAL A 359 0.62 -13.06 -13.12
CA VAL A 359 -0.68 -13.68 -13.42
C VAL A 359 -1.50 -13.87 -12.15
N LEU A 360 -0.87 -14.32 -11.07
CA LEU A 360 -1.54 -14.43 -9.77
C LEU A 360 -1.96 -13.06 -9.22
N ARG A 361 -1.13 -12.03 -9.40
CA ARG A 361 -1.46 -10.66 -8.98
C ARG A 361 -2.71 -10.13 -9.69
N VAL A 362 -2.76 -10.27 -11.00
CA VAL A 362 -3.92 -9.88 -11.81
C VAL A 362 -5.15 -10.68 -11.40
N ALA A 363 -5.00 -11.98 -11.14
CA ALA A 363 -6.10 -12.86 -10.77
C ALA A 363 -6.63 -12.62 -9.35
N LEU A 364 -5.75 -12.50 -8.36
CA LEU A 364 -6.11 -12.51 -6.93
C LEU A 364 -6.22 -11.12 -6.28
N GLY A 365 -5.61 -10.08 -6.90
CA GLY A 365 -5.68 -8.70 -6.43
C GLY A 365 -4.86 -8.37 -5.18
N SER A 366 -4.09 -9.30 -4.63
CA SER A 366 -3.23 -9.08 -3.46
C SER A 366 -1.77 -9.35 -3.80
N ALA A 367 -0.90 -8.36 -3.60
CA ALA A 367 0.53 -8.50 -3.82
C ALA A 367 1.13 -9.62 -2.95
N THR A 368 0.85 -9.61 -1.65
CA THR A 368 1.35 -10.60 -0.71
C THR A 368 0.88 -12.01 -1.03
N VAL A 369 -0.42 -12.21 -1.30
CA VAL A 369 -0.97 -13.52 -1.63
C VAL A 369 -0.40 -14.03 -2.96
N ALA A 370 -0.31 -13.18 -3.98
CA ALA A 370 0.29 -13.55 -5.27
C ALA A 370 1.75 -13.94 -5.11
N ALA A 371 2.52 -13.17 -4.33
CA ALA A 371 3.93 -13.42 -4.08
C ALA A 371 4.18 -14.74 -3.35
N LEU A 372 3.46 -15.00 -2.25
CA LEU A 372 3.61 -16.24 -1.48
C LEU A 372 3.18 -17.47 -2.28
N THR A 373 2.09 -17.36 -3.04
CA THR A 373 1.64 -18.45 -3.92
C THR A 373 2.66 -18.72 -5.02
N ALA A 374 3.20 -17.67 -5.66
CA ALA A 374 4.26 -17.80 -6.67
C ALA A 374 5.52 -18.47 -6.08
N ALA A 375 5.94 -18.05 -4.89
CA ALA A 375 7.09 -18.65 -4.20
C ALA A 375 6.89 -20.14 -3.96
N GLY A 376 5.70 -20.55 -3.49
CA GLY A 376 5.37 -21.97 -3.29
C GLY A 376 5.40 -22.79 -4.58
N ILE A 377 4.98 -22.21 -5.72
CA ILE A 377 5.01 -22.87 -7.03
C ILE A 377 6.45 -23.01 -7.55
N VAL A 378 7.28 -21.98 -7.35
CA VAL A 378 8.65 -21.93 -7.88
C VAL A 378 9.66 -22.65 -6.98
N ALA A 379 9.40 -22.76 -5.68
CA ALA A 379 10.32 -23.36 -4.71
C ALA A 379 10.86 -24.75 -5.12
N PRO A 380 10.04 -25.71 -5.61
CA PRO A 380 10.55 -27.01 -6.05
C PRO A 380 11.52 -26.93 -7.23
N LEU A 381 11.44 -25.87 -8.04
CA LEU A 381 12.26 -25.66 -9.23
C LEU A 381 13.60 -25.01 -8.88
N MET A 382 13.75 -24.40 -7.72
CA MET A 382 14.96 -23.69 -7.29
C MET A 382 16.20 -24.60 -7.23
N ALA A 383 16.03 -25.85 -6.78
CA ALA A 383 17.15 -26.81 -6.69
C ALA A 383 17.85 -27.11 -8.05
N GLN A 384 17.10 -26.93 -9.15
CA GLN A 384 17.61 -27.20 -10.51
C GLN A 384 17.89 -25.89 -11.30
N ALA A 385 17.43 -24.75 -10.75
CA ALA A 385 17.40 -23.50 -11.49
C ALA A 385 18.76 -22.79 -11.63
N GLY A 386 19.73 -23.09 -10.74
CA GLY A 386 21.05 -22.45 -10.74
C GLY A 386 21.02 -20.93 -10.54
N VAL A 387 19.91 -20.37 -10.08
CA VAL A 387 19.75 -18.93 -9.83
C VAL A 387 19.83 -18.59 -8.34
N ASP A 388 20.32 -17.40 -8.03
CA ASP A 388 20.39 -16.89 -6.68
C ASP A 388 19.00 -16.76 -6.06
N PRO A 389 18.74 -17.38 -4.89
CA PRO A 389 17.44 -17.27 -4.21
C PRO A 389 17.02 -15.80 -3.91
N ALA A 390 17.96 -14.91 -3.60
CA ALA A 390 17.64 -13.51 -3.34
C ALA A 390 17.15 -12.79 -4.62
N LEU A 391 17.70 -13.11 -5.79
CA LEU A 391 17.21 -12.58 -7.07
C LEU A 391 15.82 -13.14 -7.40
N MET A 392 15.55 -14.39 -7.05
CA MET A 392 14.21 -14.96 -7.22
C MET A 392 13.17 -14.28 -6.31
N VAL A 393 13.52 -13.98 -5.05
CA VAL A 393 12.66 -13.18 -4.16
C VAL A 393 12.27 -11.86 -4.83
N LEU A 394 13.24 -11.16 -5.39
CA LEU A 394 13.03 -9.86 -6.05
C LEU A 394 12.26 -9.99 -7.38
N ALA A 395 12.47 -11.06 -8.15
CA ALA A 395 11.69 -11.33 -9.35
C ALA A 395 10.21 -11.55 -9.03
N ILE A 396 9.92 -12.39 -8.02
CA ILE A 396 8.55 -12.61 -7.53
C ILE A 396 7.97 -11.31 -6.95
N GLY A 397 8.74 -10.57 -6.17
CA GLY A 397 8.35 -9.25 -5.64
C GLY A 397 7.97 -8.28 -6.75
N ALA A 398 8.78 -8.19 -7.81
CA ALA A 398 8.47 -7.38 -8.98
C ALA A 398 7.14 -7.81 -9.65
N GLY A 399 6.94 -9.12 -9.84
CA GLY A 399 5.72 -9.66 -10.43
C GLY A 399 4.48 -9.36 -9.59
N SER A 400 4.61 -9.43 -8.28
CA SER A 400 3.49 -9.23 -7.34
C SER A 400 2.94 -7.80 -7.30
N LEU A 401 3.66 -6.83 -7.84
CA LEU A 401 3.21 -5.43 -7.95
C LEU A 401 2.48 -5.17 -9.28
N ALA A 402 2.67 -6.02 -10.31
CA ALA A 402 2.17 -5.79 -11.65
C ALA A 402 0.66 -5.58 -11.71
N ALA A 403 0.23 -4.66 -12.57
CA ALA A 403 -1.12 -4.49 -13.02
C ALA A 403 -2.20 -4.49 -11.91
N SER A 404 -1.90 -3.90 -10.74
CA SER A 404 -2.88 -3.69 -9.68
C SER A 404 -4.13 -2.99 -10.22
N HIS A 405 -5.31 -3.58 -10.00
CA HIS A 405 -6.56 -3.07 -10.57
C HIS A 405 -7.74 -3.24 -9.58
N VAL A 406 -8.95 -3.29 -10.09
CA VAL A 406 -10.20 -3.23 -9.32
C VAL A 406 -10.42 -4.35 -8.27
N ASN A 407 -9.60 -5.38 -8.25
CA ASN A 407 -9.63 -6.43 -7.22
C ASN A 407 -8.64 -6.17 -6.06
N ASP A 408 -7.93 -5.03 -6.07
CA ASP A 408 -6.92 -4.66 -5.11
C ASP A 408 -7.36 -3.49 -4.21
N ALA A 409 -7.13 -3.60 -2.91
CA ALA A 409 -7.39 -2.53 -1.95
C ALA A 409 -6.58 -1.25 -2.26
N GLY A 410 -5.31 -1.38 -2.65
CA GLY A 410 -4.44 -0.26 -3.01
C GLY A 410 -4.99 0.55 -4.19
N PHE A 411 -5.59 -0.11 -5.19
CA PHE A 411 -6.27 0.54 -6.30
C PHE A 411 -7.42 1.46 -5.82
N TRP A 412 -8.25 0.96 -4.90
CA TRP A 412 -9.38 1.71 -4.37
C TRP A 412 -8.94 2.83 -3.43
N MET A 413 -7.89 2.60 -2.62
CA MET A 413 -7.29 3.64 -1.80
C MET A 413 -6.76 4.79 -2.64
N PHE A 414 -5.97 4.50 -3.67
CA PHE A 414 -5.42 5.50 -4.57
C PHE A 414 -6.54 6.27 -5.29
N ARG A 415 -7.57 5.55 -5.75
CA ARG A 415 -8.74 6.18 -6.37
C ARG A 415 -9.44 7.16 -5.43
N GLU A 416 -9.77 6.72 -4.23
CA GLU A 416 -10.57 7.51 -3.27
C GLU A 416 -9.79 8.71 -2.72
N TYR A 417 -8.52 8.54 -2.38
CA TYR A 417 -7.71 9.65 -1.88
C TYR A 417 -7.49 10.74 -2.95
N PHE A 418 -7.20 10.35 -4.18
CA PHE A 418 -6.94 11.31 -5.26
C PHE A 418 -8.20 11.72 -6.04
N ASP A 419 -9.40 11.31 -5.62
CA ASP A 419 -10.70 11.58 -6.25
C ASP A 419 -10.71 11.26 -7.75
N LEU A 420 -10.13 10.10 -8.11
CA LEU A 420 -10.02 9.66 -9.49
C LEU A 420 -11.24 8.87 -9.94
N THR A 421 -11.57 8.94 -11.22
CA THR A 421 -12.46 7.96 -11.83
C THR A 421 -11.76 6.62 -11.97
N VAL A 422 -12.51 5.52 -12.07
CA VAL A 422 -11.92 4.18 -12.30
C VAL A 422 -11.02 4.18 -13.55
N LYS A 423 -11.43 4.85 -14.63
CA LYS A 423 -10.62 4.97 -15.85
C LYS A 423 -9.30 5.71 -15.59
N GLN A 424 -9.32 6.80 -14.84
CA GLN A 424 -8.11 7.55 -14.47
C GLN A 424 -7.21 6.70 -13.56
N THR A 425 -7.78 5.96 -12.61
CA THR A 425 -7.02 5.09 -11.72
C THR A 425 -6.36 3.96 -12.50
N LEU A 426 -7.07 3.30 -13.41
CA LEU A 426 -6.48 2.29 -14.31
C LEU A 426 -5.34 2.88 -15.15
N SER A 427 -5.49 4.10 -15.67
CA SER A 427 -4.47 4.71 -16.50
C SER A 427 -3.24 5.21 -15.73
N ILE A 428 -3.37 5.48 -14.44
CA ILE A 428 -2.26 6.02 -13.62
C ILE A 428 -1.74 4.96 -12.66
N TRP A 429 -2.55 4.48 -11.74
CA TRP A 429 -2.14 3.53 -10.71
C TRP A 429 -1.71 2.18 -11.29
N THR A 430 -2.58 1.58 -12.13
CA THR A 430 -2.29 0.27 -12.73
C THR A 430 -1.03 0.33 -13.62
N VAL A 431 -0.85 1.44 -14.36
CA VAL A 431 0.34 1.63 -15.18
C VAL A 431 1.58 1.88 -14.31
N LEU A 432 1.48 2.66 -13.23
CA LEU A 432 2.56 2.90 -12.27
C LEU A 432 3.08 1.56 -11.70
N GLU A 433 2.19 0.74 -11.18
CA GLU A 433 2.51 -0.57 -10.61
C GLU A 433 3.12 -1.51 -11.68
N THR A 434 2.61 -1.46 -12.90
CA THR A 434 3.19 -2.22 -14.03
C THR A 434 4.59 -1.72 -14.39
N VAL A 435 4.83 -0.41 -14.37
CA VAL A 435 6.17 0.17 -14.57
C VAL A 435 7.15 -0.31 -13.52
N ILE A 436 6.75 -0.31 -12.24
CA ILE A 436 7.59 -0.85 -11.15
C ILE A 436 7.94 -2.31 -11.42
N SER A 437 6.95 -3.12 -11.78
CA SER A 437 7.12 -4.54 -12.06
C SER A 437 8.10 -4.80 -13.21
N VAL A 438 7.91 -4.12 -14.35
CA VAL A 438 8.76 -4.30 -15.55
C VAL A 438 10.17 -3.79 -15.29
N VAL A 439 10.33 -2.61 -14.72
CA VAL A 439 11.66 -2.06 -14.39
C VAL A 439 12.34 -2.95 -13.35
N GLY A 440 11.60 -3.44 -12.37
CA GLY A 440 12.11 -4.36 -11.34
C GLY A 440 12.69 -5.63 -11.94
N ILE A 441 11.93 -6.35 -12.77
CA ILE A 441 12.44 -7.59 -13.39
C ILE A 441 13.63 -7.31 -14.32
N LEU A 442 13.63 -6.22 -15.05
CA LEU A 442 14.78 -5.86 -15.93
C LEU A 442 16.05 -5.67 -15.09
N ILE A 443 15.98 -4.98 -13.94
CA ILE A 443 17.14 -4.79 -13.06
C ILE A 443 17.56 -6.13 -12.43
N VAL A 444 16.62 -6.97 -12.02
CA VAL A 444 16.91 -8.32 -11.48
C VAL A 444 17.66 -9.16 -12.51
N LEU A 445 17.23 -9.13 -13.78
CA LEU A 445 17.93 -9.84 -14.87
C LEU A 445 19.33 -9.29 -15.11
N LEU A 446 19.53 -7.96 -15.06
CA LEU A 446 20.85 -7.34 -15.15
C LEU A 446 21.76 -7.75 -13.99
N LEU A 447 21.24 -7.78 -12.77
CA LEU A 447 21.97 -8.27 -11.60
C LEU A 447 22.36 -9.75 -11.77
N ASN A 448 21.45 -10.58 -12.26
CA ASN A 448 21.77 -11.99 -12.52
C ASN A 448 22.91 -12.14 -13.55
N MET A 449 22.92 -11.33 -14.60
CA MET A 449 24.01 -11.34 -15.60
C MET A 449 25.35 -10.81 -15.05
N ALA A 450 25.31 -9.94 -14.03
CA ALA A 450 26.52 -9.34 -13.45
C ALA A 450 27.17 -10.25 -12.39
N PHE A 451 26.42 -11.15 -11.77
CA PHE A 451 26.87 -11.99 -10.65
C PHE A 451 26.90 -13.50 -11.00
N HIS A 452 26.53 -13.86 -12.23
CA HIS A 452 26.67 -15.17 -12.87
C HIS A 452 27.39 -15.05 -14.18
#